data_47ddb2e6c0abb25888da721ba4b5cbd2
#
_entry.id   47ddb2e6c0abb25888da721ba4b5cbd2
#
_cell.length_a   1.000
_cell.length_b   1.000
_cell.length_c   1.000
_cell.angle_alpha   90.00
_cell.angle_beta   90.00
_cell.angle_gamma   90.00
#
_symmetry.space_group_name_H-M   'P 1'
#
loop_
_entity.id
_entity.type
_entity.pdbx_description
1 polymer ?
#
loop_
_entity_poly.entity_id
_entity_poly.type
_entity_poly.pdbx_seq_one_letter_code
_entity_poly.pdbx_strand_id
1 'polypeptide(L)'
;MQLRRWQCAGCRHQVSLTAGTILHNTKIPLTVWFWAGYLMTTDKRGLSALLLQRQLALRRYETAWMMLHKFRRAMVNLAREPLQGEVEVDDTWIGGEQAGLRGSRQLKGRKAVLVLVAVEKRGRATGRARMAVIPDFKSATLLAFLKQNVAPGATVYTDGLKSFTGLKEAGFEHVPRIQPLRVDLRKGAKSVVPLADRAIGNLQQWLIGTHHGVSRGQLPVYLDEFVFRHNRRKHPMAAFQTLLGLGTARNPTPYDKIRGAADLSAN
;
A
#
# COMPACT_ATOMS: atom_id res chain seq x y z
N MET A 1 -14.31 27.06 -16.47
CA MET A 1 -12.94 27.59 -16.27
C MET A 1 -12.03 26.89 -17.27
N GLN A 2 -11.57 27.61 -18.31
CA GLN A 2 -10.62 27.03 -19.28
C GLN A 2 -9.29 26.87 -18.59
N LEU A 3 -8.76 25.62 -18.54
CA LEU A 3 -7.38 25.35 -18.14
C LEU A 3 -6.46 26.19 -19.04
N ARG A 4 -5.58 27.01 -18.44
CA ARG A 4 -4.60 27.79 -19.19
C ARG A 4 -3.80 26.83 -20.08
N ARG A 5 -3.84 27.09 -21.39
CA ARG A 5 -3.05 26.38 -22.39
C ARG A 5 -1.98 27.33 -22.91
N TRP A 6 -0.80 26.82 -23.09
CA TRP A 6 0.31 27.53 -23.73
C TRP A 6 0.56 26.89 -25.08
N GLN A 7 0.85 27.69 -26.08
CA GLN A 7 1.17 27.24 -27.42
C GLN A 7 2.59 27.69 -27.77
N CYS A 8 3.39 26.76 -28.26
CA CYS A 8 4.73 27.06 -28.77
C CYS A 8 4.61 27.93 -30.03
N ALA A 9 5.33 29.06 -30.09
CA ALA A 9 5.32 29.95 -31.23
C ALA A 9 5.89 29.30 -32.49
N GLY A 10 6.90 28.40 -32.37
CA GLY A 10 7.55 27.75 -33.49
C GLY A 10 6.77 26.55 -34.05
N CYS A 11 6.43 25.57 -33.20
CA CYS A 11 5.79 24.32 -33.65
C CYS A 11 4.29 24.23 -33.37
N ARG A 12 3.67 25.28 -32.79
CA ARG A 12 2.25 25.36 -32.43
C ARG A 12 1.77 24.28 -31.46
N HIS A 13 2.69 23.50 -30.88
CA HIS A 13 2.35 22.49 -29.87
C HIS A 13 1.66 23.17 -28.67
N GLN A 14 0.53 22.62 -28.25
CA GLN A 14 -0.23 23.11 -27.10
C GLN A 14 0.03 22.24 -25.87
N VAL A 15 0.33 22.89 -24.75
CA VAL A 15 0.51 22.21 -23.47
C VAL A 15 -0.42 22.83 -22.42
N SER A 16 -0.98 22.01 -21.53
CA SER A 16 -1.75 22.49 -20.39
C SER A 16 -0.97 22.24 -19.09
N LEU A 17 -1.36 22.97 -18.02
CA LEU A 17 -0.74 22.81 -16.70
C LEU A 17 -0.76 21.34 -16.19
N THR A 18 -1.74 20.57 -16.61
CA THR A 18 -1.92 19.18 -16.18
C THR A 18 -1.33 18.16 -17.17
N ALA A 19 -0.78 18.61 -18.30
CA ALA A 19 -0.21 17.72 -19.31
C ALA A 19 0.93 16.89 -18.70
N GLY A 20 0.98 15.59 -19.02
CA GLY A 20 2.02 14.70 -18.53
C GLY A 20 1.90 14.27 -17.05
N THR A 21 0.93 14.79 -16.31
CA THR A 21 0.70 14.46 -14.90
C THR A 21 -0.45 13.46 -14.72
N ILE A 22 -0.68 12.97 -13.48
CA ILE A 22 -1.87 12.16 -13.16
C ILE A 22 -3.18 12.91 -13.42
N LEU A 23 -3.15 14.25 -13.53
CA LEU A 23 -4.29 15.10 -13.80
C LEU A 23 -4.49 15.37 -15.30
N HIS A 24 -3.73 14.73 -16.17
CA HIS A 24 -3.82 14.90 -17.61
C HIS A 24 -5.26 14.72 -18.11
N ASN A 25 -5.69 15.63 -18.99
CA ASN A 25 -7.04 15.67 -19.55
C ASN A 25 -8.20 15.70 -18.53
N THR A 26 -7.94 16.15 -17.30
CA THR A 26 -9.02 16.29 -16.31
C THR A 26 -10.01 17.38 -16.72
N LYS A 27 -11.31 17.07 -16.54
CA LYS A 27 -12.42 18.03 -16.65
C LYS A 27 -12.86 18.52 -15.26
N ILE A 28 -12.32 17.92 -14.20
CA ILE A 28 -12.64 18.28 -12.81
C ILE A 28 -11.75 19.49 -12.42
N PRO A 29 -12.30 20.51 -11.73
CA PRO A 29 -11.52 21.63 -11.23
C PRO A 29 -10.35 21.19 -10.35
N LEU A 30 -9.19 21.84 -10.48
CA LEU A 30 -8.00 21.50 -9.70
C LEU A 30 -8.21 21.64 -8.20
N THR A 31 -9.05 22.61 -7.78
CA THR A 31 -9.44 22.77 -6.38
C THR A 31 -10.09 21.50 -5.82
N VAL A 32 -10.93 20.83 -6.59
CA VAL A 32 -11.56 19.56 -6.20
C VAL A 32 -10.52 18.43 -6.08
N TRP A 33 -9.53 18.40 -6.98
CA TRP A 33 -8.41 17.46 -6.88
C TRP A 33 -7.57 17.71 -5.63
N PHE A 34 -7.27 18.96 -5.31
CA PHE A 34 -6.49 19.31 -4.12
C PHE A 34 -7.23 18.93 -2.84
N TRP A 35 -8.54 19.21 -2.77
CA TRP A 35 -9.37 18.74 -1.65
C TRP A 35 -9.39 17.22 -1.53
N ALA A 36 -9.55 16.50 -2.63
CA ALA A 36 -9.52 15.04 -2.63
C ALA A 36 -8.18 14.50 -2.11
N GLY A 37 -7.05 15.05 -2.59
CA GLY A 37 -5.72 14.68 -2.14
C GLY A 37 -5.48 15.02 -0.67
N TYR A 38 -5.93 16.19 -0.23
CA TYR A 38 -5.86 16.61 1.17
C TYR A 38 -6.64 15.65 2.09
N LEU A 39 -7.91 15.41 1.81
CA LEU A 39 -8.76 14.50 2.59
C LEU A 39 -8.19 13.09 2.63
N MET A 40 -7.70 12.58 1.50
CA MET A 40 -7.13 11.23 1.41
C MET A 40 -5.88 11.06 2.28
N THR A 41 -5.06 12.10 2.43
CA THR A 41 -3.80 12.02 3.17
C THR A 41 -3.93 12.39 4.63
N THR A 42 -4.90 13.23 5.00
CA THR A 42 -5.04 13.78 6.36
C THR A 42 -6.10 13.07 7.21
N ASP A 43 -7.13 12.46 6.62
CA ASP A 43 -8.12 11.71 7.39
C ASP A 43 -7.50 10.41 7.92
N LYS A 44 -7.43 10.27 9.26
CA LYS A 44 -6.85 9.11 9.93
C LYS A 44 -7.55 7.79 9.53
N ARG A 45 -8.86 7.82 9.32
CA ARG A 45 -9.67 6.65 8.95
C ARG A 45 -9.48 6.21 7.51
N GLY A 46 -8.94 7.09 6.67
CA GLY A 46 -8.92 6.91 5.22
C GLY A 46 -10.19 7.41 4.55
N LEU A 47 -10.24 7.31 3.25
CA LEU A 47 -11.29 7.91 2.43
C LEU A 47 -11.83 6.89 1.42
N SER A 48 -13.10 6.51 1.58
CA SER A 48 -13.78 5.69 0.56
C SER A 48 -14.24 6.57 -0.61
N ALA A 49 -14.42 5.95 -1.78
CA ALA A 49 -14.90 6.67 -2.96
C ALA A 49 -16.32 7.23 -2.76
N LEU A 50 -17.17 6.52 -2.02
CA LEU A 50 -18.52 6.99 -1.71
C LEU A 50 -18.49 8.22 -0.78
N LEU A 51 -17.60 8.21 0.23
CA LEU A 51 -17.42 9.36 1.12
C LEU A 51 -16.87 10.56 0.35
N LEU A 52 -15.85 10.37 -0.48
CA LEU A 52 -15.31 11.44 -1.34
C LEU A 52 -16.37 12.02 -2.28
N GLN A 53 -17.18 11.16 -2.91
CA GLN A 53 -18.28 11.60 -3.79
C GLN A 53 -19.22 12.53 -3.05
N ARG A 54 -19.63 12.16 -1.84
CA ARG A 54 -20.56 12.95 -1.02
C ARG A 54 -19.95 14.26 -0.54
N GLN A 55 -18.71 14.23 -0.03
CA GLN A 55 -18.05 15.42 0.52
C GLN A 55 -17.74 16.49 -0.53
N LEU A 56 -17.39 16.07 -1.75
CA LEU A 56 -17.04 17.00 -2.84
C LEU A 56 -18.20 17.16 -3.85
N ALA A 57 -19.39 16.70 -3.54
CA ALA A 57 -20.59 16.76 -4.41
C ALA A 57 -20.30 16.28 -5.85
N LEU A 58 -19.50 15.20 -5.99
CA LEU A 58 -19.18 14.65 -7.31
C LEU A 58 -20.40 13.94 -7.89
N ARG A 59 -20.70 14.23 -9.14
CA ARG A 59 -21.90 13.70 -9.82
C ARG A 59 -21.91 12.18 -9.91
N ARG A 60 -20.75 11.52 -10.08
CA ARG A 60 -20.64 10.07 -10.32
C ARG A 60 -19.64 9.44 -9.35
N TYR A 61 -20.01 8.26 -8.85
CA TYR A 61 -19.11 7.44 -8.01
C TYR A 61 -17.81 7.08 -8.72
N GLU A 62 -17.88 6.71 -9.99
CA GLU A 62 -16.70 6.33 -10.79
C GLU A 62 -15.67 7.44 -10.87
N THR A 63 -16.12 8.72 -10.86
CA THR A 63 -15.22 9.87 -10.84
C THR A 63 -14.43 9.91 -9.53
N ALA A 64 -15.09 9.77 -8.39
CA ALA A 64 -14.45 9.71 -7.08
C ALA A 64 -13.49 8.51 -6.97
N TRP A 65 -13.93 7.34 -7.41
CA TRP A 65 -13.14 6.13 -7.41
C TRP A 65 -11.87 6.28 -8.26
N MET A 66 -12.00 6.79 -9.48
CA MET A 66 -10.87 7.06 -10.37
C MET A 66 -9.89 8.07 -9.80
N MET A 67 -10.38 9.16 -9.17
CA MET A 67 -9.53 10.15 -8.53
C MET A 67 -8.65 9.51 -7.44
N LEU A 68 -9.26 8.73 -6.54
CA LEU A 68 -8.53 8.03 -5.48
C LEU A 68 -7.52 7.03 -6.05
N HIS A 69 -7.87 6.28 -7.12
CA HIS A 69 -6.94 5.34 -7.74
C HIS A 69 -5.77 6.02 -8.44
N LYS A 70 -5.96 7.19 -9.05
CA LYS A 70 -4.85 8.00 -9.58
C LYS A 70 -3.91 8.44 -8.47
N PHE A 71 -4.42 8.87 -7.33
CA PHE A 71 -3.60 9.20 -6.17
C PHE A 71 -2.86 7.98 -5.60
N ARG A 72 -3.51 6.82 -5.45
CA ARG A 72 -2.86 5.57 -5.00
C ARG A 72 -1.67 5.23 -5.86
N ARG A 73 -1.81 5.30 -7.17
CA ARG A 73 -0.71 5.07 -8.11
C ARG A 73 0.43 6.09 -8.00
N ALA A 74 0.11 7.33 -7.62
CA ALA A 74 1.12 8.35 -7.35
C ALA A 74 1.84 8.16 -6.01
N MET A 75 1.25 7.47 -5.04
CA MET A 75 1.83 7.26 -3.71
C MET A 75 3.06 6.35 -3.69
N VAL A 76 3.33 5.62 -4.77
CA VAL A 76 4.52 4.78 -4.90
C VAL A 76 5.72 5.63 -5.29
N ASN A 77 6.66 5.84 -4.38
CA ASN A 77 7.96 6.41 -4.72
C ASN A 77 8.92 5.27 -5.13
N LEU A 78 9.35 5.25 -6.39
CA LEU A 78 10.27 4.24 -6.91
C LEU A 78 11.70 4.40 -6.35
N ALA A 79 12.08 5.63 -5.98
CA ALA A 79 13.36 5.95 -5.36
C ALA A 79 13.31 5.90 -3.82
N ARG A 80 12.36 5.13 -3.25
CA ARG A 80 12.24 5.01 -1.78
C ARG A 80 13.43 4.26 -1.20
N GLU A 81 14.00 4.79 -0.14
CA GLU A 81 15.06 4.13 0.61
C GLU A 81 14.58 2.80 1.22
N PRO A 82 15.43 1.75 1.22
CA PRO A 82 15.13 0.50 1.91
C PRO A 82 14.97 0.70 3.42
N LEU A 83 14.31 -0.23 4.09
CA LEU A 83 14.22 -0.28 5.55
C LEU A 83 15.60 -0.61 6.14
N GLN A 84 15.94 -0.04 7.28
CA GLN A 84 17.27 -0.15 7.88
C GLN A 84 17.20 -0.56 9.36
N GLY A 85 18.32 -1.05 9.90
CA GLY A 85 18.47 -1.42 11.30
C GLY A 85 17.65 -2.68 11.65
N GLU A 86 16.85 -2.62 12.70
CA GLU A 86 16.00 -3.74 13.13
C GLU A 86 14.67 -3.73 12.35
N VAL A 87 14.29 -4.85 11.73
CA VAL A 87 13.09 -5.01 10.93
C VAL A 87 12.32 -6.25 11.38
N GLU A 88 11.05 -6.09 11.75
CA GLU A 88 10.13 -7.21 11.98
C GLU A 88 9.43 -7.56 10.67
N VAL A 89 9.37 -8.86 10.36
CA VAL A 89 8.72 -9.39 9.16
C VAL A 89 7.71 -10.45 9.54
N ASP A 90 6.50 -10.28 9.01
CA ASP A 90 5.40 -11.22 9.21
C ASP A 90 4.50 -11.22 7.97
N ASP A 91 3.61 -12.20 7.90
CA ASP A 91 2.65 -12.33 6.82
C ASP A 91 1.21 -12.33 7.32
N THR A 92 0.30 -12.06 6.41
CA THR A 92 -1.12 -12.11 6.71
C THR A 92 -1.95 -12.46 5.46
N TRP A 93 -3.12 -13.03 5.71
CA TRP A 93 -4.13 -13.27 4.70
C TRP A 93 -5.16 -12.14 4.69
N ILE A 94 -5.37 -11.54 3.53
CA ILE A 94 -6.41 -10.54 3.30
C ILE A 94 -7.53 -11.16 2.43
N GLY A 95 -8.79 -10.93 2.80
CA GLY A 95 -9.95 -11.44 2.06
C GLY A 95 -10.77 -12.50 2.80
N GLY A 96 -10.42 -12.76 4.07
CA GLY A 96 -11.11 -13.68 4.96
C GLY A 96 -10.64 -15.13 4.84
N GLU A 97 -10.82 -15.88 5.93
CA GLU A 97 -10.60 -17.31 5.97
C GLU A 97 -11.70 -18.04 5.21
N GLN A 98 -11.34 -19.00 4.40
CA GLN A 98 -12.31 -19.90 3.79
C GLN A 98 -12.69 -20.98 4.79
N ALA A 99 -13.98 -21.12 5.10
CA ALA A 99 -14.47 -22.14 6.02
C ALA A 99 -13.98 -23.54 5.61
N GLY A 100 -13.51 -24.32 6.57
CA GLY A 100 -13.01 -25.67 6.35
C GLY A 100 -11.56 -25.80 5.87
N LEU A 101 -10.87 -24.69 5.54
CA LEU A 101 -9.46 -24.68 5.17
C LEU A 101 -8.59 -24.06 6.26
N ARG A 102 -7.45 -24.71 6.58
CA ARG A 102 -6.50 -24.24 7.59
C ARG A 102 -5.10 -24.04 6.98
N GLY A 103 -4.38 -23.04 7.46
CA GLY A 103 -2.99 -22.74 7.13
C GLY A 103 -2.75 -22.58 5.62
N SER A 104 -1.74 -23.22 5.07
CA SER A 104 -1.34 -23.13 3.66
C SER A 104 -2.42 -23.55 2.65
N ARG A 105 -3.47 -24.26 3.08
CA ARG A 105 -4.62 -24.63 2.23
C ARG A 105 -5.45 -23.41 1.83
N GLN A 106 -5.38 -22.30 2.58
CA GLN A 106 -6.03 -21.05 2.22
C GLN A 106 -5.58 -20.51 0.86
N LEU A 107 -4.37 -20.88 0.39
CA LEU A 107 -3.87 -20.57 -0.96
C LEU A 107 -4.76 -21.09 -2.09
N LYS A 108 -5.52 -22.16 -1.85
CA LYS A 108 -6.44 -22.73 -2.83
C LYS A 108 -7.79 -22.03 -2.86
N GLY A 109 -8.07 -21.15 -1.89
CA GLY A 109 -9.29 -20.36 -1.82
C GLY A 109 -9.25 -19.16 -2.78
N ARG A 110 -10.31 -18.93 -3.55
CA ARG A 110 -10.39 -17.84 -4.54
C ARG A 110 -10.36 -16.42 -3.97
N LYS A 111 -10.51 -16.25 -2.66
CA LYS A 111 -10.69 -14.92 -2.01
C LYS A 111 -9.49 -14.44 -1.21
N ALA A 112 -8.74 -15.35 -0.58
CA ALA A 112 -7.64 -14.96 0.28
C ALA A 112 -6.39 -14.57 -0.53
N VAL A 113 -5.77 -13.48 -0.15
CA VAL A 113 -4.52 -12.96 -0.74
C VAL A 113 -3.46 -12.87 0.32
N LEU A 114 -2.30 -13.44 0.04
CA LEU A 114 -1.17 -13.41 0.94
C LEU A 114 -0.41 -12.10 0.83
N VAL A 115 -0.19 -11.45 1.96
CA VAL A 115 0.54 -10.19 2.07
C VAL A 115 1.71 -10.36 3.02
N LEU A 116 2.91 -10.02 2.55
CA LEU A 116 4.11 -9.92 3.37
C LEU A 116 4.29 -8.49 3.87
N VAL A 117 4.62 -8.36 5.14
CA VAL A 117 4.74 -7.09 5.85
C VAL A 117 6.11 -7.01 6.49
N ALA A 118 6.85 -5.94 6.22
CA ALA A 118 8.10 -5.61 6.89
C ALA A 118 7.97 -4.24 7.57
N VAL A 119 8.40 -4.13 8.83
CA VAL A 119 8.27 -2.92 9.64
C VAL A 119 9.58 -2.61 10.36
N GLU A 120 10.12 -1.41 10.14
CA GLU A 120 11.26 -0.92 10.93
C GLU A 120 10.86 -0.76 12.40
N LYS A 121 11.76 -1.16 13.26
CA LYS A 121 11.68 -0.94 14.68
C LYS A 121 12.39 0.36 15.06
N ARG A 122 11.70 1.24 15.76
CA ARG A 122 12.27 2.47 16.32
C ARG A 122 12.04 2.50 17.83
N GLY A 123 12.92 1.80 18.56
CA GLY A 123 12.71 1.51 19.97
C GLY A 123 11.45 0.66 20.16
N ARG A 124 10.45 1.16 20.89
CA ARG A 124 9.14 0.49 21.07
C ARG A 124 8.08 0.88 20.03
N ALA A 125 8.41 1.78 19.10
CA ALA A 125 7.47 2.30 18.11
C ALA A 125 7.70 1.68 16.72
N THR A 126 6.61 1.61 15.93
CA THR A 126 6.69 1.27 14.51
C THR A 126 7.35 2.40 13.72
N GLY A 127 8.39 2.08 12.97
CA GLY A 127 9.01 2.95 12.00
C GLY A 127 8.29 2.94 10.65
N ARG A 128 9.06 2.91 9.56
CA ARG A 128 8.55 2.75 8.20
C ARG A 128 8.09 1.32 7.98
N ALA A 129 7.11 1.14 7.10
CA ALA A 129 6.62 -0.18 6.71
C ALA A 129 6.76 -0.38 5.19
N ARG A 130 6.83 -1.65 4.78
CA ARG A 130 6.69 -2.12 3.40
C ARG A 130 5.72 -3.29 3.39
N MET A 131 4.87 -3.33 2.38
CA MET A 131 3.90 -4.41 2.22
C MET A 131 3.81 -4.77 0.75
N ALA A 132 3.65 -6.06 0.45
CA ALA A 132 3.41 -6.52 -0.90
C ALA A 132 2.56 -7.79 -0.90
N VAL A 133 1.74 -7.93 -1.93
CA VAL A 133 1.10 -9.21 -2.25
C VAL A 133 2.18 -10.17 -2.74
N ILE A 134 2.21 -11.37 -2.18
CA ILE A 134 3.13 -12.42 -2.60
C ILE A 134 2.35 -13.65 -3.08
N PRO A 135 2.87 -14.40 -4.08
CA PRO A 135 2.17 -15.55 -4.64
C PRO A 135 2.23 -16.79 -3.75
N ASP A 136 3.29 -16.92 -2.97
CA ASP A 136 3.55 -18.10 -2.12
C ASP A 136 4.54 -17.77 -0.98
N PHE A 137 4.74 -18.77 -0.10
CA PHE A 137 5.70 -18.74 1.02
C PHE A 137 7.07 -19.33 0.68
N LYS A 138 7.45 -19.44 -0.57
CA LYS A 138 8.76 -19.99 -0.92
C LYS A 138 9.87 -19.05 -0.50
N SER A 139 11.01 -19.60 -0.09
CA SER A 139 12.18 -18.82 0.33
C SER A 139 12.60 -17.82 -0.74
N ALA A 140 12.58 -18.19 -2.02
CA ALA A 140 12.92 -17.29 -3.12
C ALA A 140 12.01 -16.06 -3.19
N THR A 141 10.69 -16.23 -2.96
CA THR A 141 9.70 -15.15 -2.93
C THR A 141 9.95 -14.19 -1.77
N LEU A 142 10.17 -14.74 -0.57
CA LEU A 142 10.44 -13.95 0.63
C LEU A 142 11.75 -13.20 0.52
N LEU A 143 12.81 -13.84 0.03
CA LEU A 143 14.12 -13.23 -0.21
C LEU A 143 14.05 -12.11 -1.25
N ALA A 144 13.30 -12.29 -2.35
CA ALA A 144 13.12 -11.26 -3.37
C ALA A 144 12.46 -10.01 -2.77
N PHE A 145 11.41 -10.17 -1.96
CA PHE A 145 10.78 -9.06 -1.26
C PHE A 145 11.75 -8.34 -0.31
N LEU A 146 12.51 -9.10 0.50
CA LEU A 146 13.44 -8.50 1.46
C LEU A 146 14.58 -7.77 0.77
N LYS A 147 15.21 -8.35 -0.24
CA LYS A 147 16.26 -7.69 -1.03
C LYS A 147 15.79 -6.38 -1.68
N GLN A 148 14.53 -6.32 -2.08
CA GLN A 148 13.95 -5.10 -2.68
C GLN A 148 13.61 -4.03 -1.65
N ASN A 149 13.31 -4.40 -0.40
CA ASN A 149 12.68 -3.49 0.56
C ASN A 149 13.50 -3.25 1.83
N VAL A 150 14.51 -4.05 2.12
CA VAL A 150 15.33 -4.00 3.34
C VAL A 150 16.80 -3.87 2.95
N ALA A 151 17.53 -3.00 3.63
CA ALA A 151 18.94 -2.78 3.38
C ALA A 151 19.78 -4.01 3.80
N PRO A 152 20.84 -4.35 3.06
CA PRO A 152 21.82 -5.35 3.50
C PRO A 152 22.37 -5.02 4.90
N GLY A 153 22.66 -6.05 5.70
CA GLY A 153 23.14 -5.88 7.08
C GLY A 153 22.06 -5.54 8.11
N ALA A 154 20.79 -5.38 7.70
CA ALA A 154 19.70 -5.20 8.65
C ALA A 154 19.43 -6.48 9.44
N THR A 155 19.04 -6.32 10.71
CA THR A 155 18.62 -7.41 11.59
C THR A 155 17.14 -7.71 11.35
N VAL A 156 16.84 -8.90 10.84
CA VAL A 156 15.47 -9.31 10.48
C VAL A 156 14.91 -10.29 11.52
N TYR A 157 13.85 -9.88 12.20
CA TYR A 157 13.10 -10.71 13.14
C TYR A 157 11.91 -11.35 12.44
N THR A 158 11.74 -12.67 12.58
CA THR A 158 10.62 -13.43 12.00
C THR A 158 10.03 -14.39 13.04
N ASP A 159 8.88 -14.97 12.72
CA ASP A 159 8.22 -16.02 13.52
C ASP A 159 8.91 -17.39 13.47
N GLY A 160 10.03 -17.50 12.76
CA GLY A 160 10.82 -18.73 12.67
C GLY A 160 10.30 -19.75 11.64
N LEU A 161 9.45 -19.35 10.70
CA LEU A 161 9.06 -20.19 9.57
C LEU A 161 10.30 -20.66 8.78
N LYS A 162 10.33 -21.96 8.39
CA LYS A 162 11.42 -22.53 7.60
C LYS A 162 11.68 -21.82 6.27
N SER A 163 10.69 -21.14 5.73
CA SER A 163 10.82 -20.37 4.48
C SER A 163 11.75 -19.15 4.60
N PHE A 164 12.11 -18.74 5.81
CA PHE A 164 13.09 -17.69 6.08
C PHE A 164 14.53 -18.22 6.20
N THR A 165 14.77 -19.53 5.96
CA THR A 165 16.15 -20.04 5.80
C THR A 165 16.81 -19.37 4.58
N GLY A 166 18.10 -19.08 4.66
CA GLY A 166 18.83 -18.40 3.58
C GLY A 166 18.89 -16.88 3.71
N LEU A 167 18.32 -16.28 4.77
CA LEU A 167 18.43 -14.85 5.01
C LEU A 167 19.87 -14.40 5.34
N LYS A 168 20.64 -15.25 6.06
CA LYS A 168 22.04 -14.97 6.38
C LYS A 168 22.92 -14.96 5.14
N GLU A 169 22.73 -15.93 4.26
CA GLU A 169 23.44 -16.01 2.97
C GLU A 169 23.06 -14.87 2.04
N ALA A 170 21.87 -14.31 2.22
CA ALA A 170 21.40 -13.13 1.49
C ALA A 170 21.91 -11.79 2.04
N GLY A 171 22.72 -11.80 3.11
CA GLY A 171 23.35 -10.61 3.70
C GLY A 171 22.53 -9.92 4.78
N PHE A 172 21.58 -10.62 5.41
CA PHE A 172 20.79 -10.11 6.54
C PHE A 172 21.21 -10.81 7.85
N GLU A 173 21.16 -10.11 8.96
CA GLU A 173 21.22 -10.73 10.27
C GLU A 173 19.83 -11.31 10.62
N HIS A 174 19.68 -12.63 10.60
CA HIS A 174 18.40 -13.27 10.85
C HIS A 174 18.28 -13.72 12.31
N VAL A 175 17.22 -13.27 12.98
CA VAL A 175 16.88 -13.61 14.35
C VAL A 175 15.49 -14.27 14.36
N PRO A 176 15.41 -15.59 14.08
CA PRO A 176 14.15 -16.33 14.14
C PRO A 176 13.70 -16.47 15.60
N ARG A 177 12.41 -16.30 15.86
CA ARG A 177 11.80 -16.48 17.17
C ARG A 177 10.56 -17.35 17.02
N ILE A 178 10.42 -18.34 17.89
CA ILE A 178 9.24 -19.20 17.85
C ILE A 178 8.04 -18.41 18.36
N GLN A 179 7.04 -18.25 17.49
CA GLN A 179 5.78 -17.58 17.85
C GLN A 179 5.01 -18.44 18.85
N PRO A 180 4.54 -17.91 19.98
CA PRO A 180 3.64 -18.60 20.89
C PRO A 180 2.37 -19.09 20.19
N LEU A 181 1.79 -20.18 20.66
CA LEU A 181 0.54 -20.67 20.11
C LEU A 181 -0.55 -19.60 20.21
N ARG A 182 -1.47 -19.56 19.26
CA ARG A 182 -2.58 -18.61 19.23
C ARG A 182 -3.41 -18.59 20.52
N VAL A 183 -3.52 -19.76 21.18
CA VAL A 183 -4.18 -19.90 22.47
C VAL A 183 -3.42 -19.18 23.58
N ASP A 184 -2.11 -19.21 23.55
CA ASP A 184 -1.26 -18.58 24.56
C ASP A 184 -1.21 -17.05 24.33
N LEU A 185 -1.23 -16.59 23.08
CA LEU A 185 -1.38 -15.17 22.75
C LEU A 185 -2.69 -14.60 23.31
N ARG A 186 -3.80 -15.36 23.23
CA ARG A 186 -5.09 -14.97 23.85
C ARG A 186 -5.04 -14.94 25.37
N LYS A 187 -4.16 -15.69 25.99
CA LYS A 187 -3.90 -15.72 27.43
C LYS A 187 -2.88 -14.69 27.89
N GLY A 188 -2.40 -13.83 27.00
CA GLY A 188 -1.49 -12.73 27.32
C GLY A 188 -0.02 -12.97 26.98
N ALA A 189 0.35 -14.10 26.35
CA ALA A 189 1.69 -14.25 25.81
C ALA A 189 1.97 -13.17 24.76
N LYS A 190 3.20 -12.67 24.71
CA LYS A 190 3.58 -11.60 23.77
C LYS A 190 3.96 -12.18 22.42
N SER A 191 3.51 -11.53 21.36
CA SER A 191 4.01 -11.81 20.01
C SER A 191 5.51 -11.57 19.92
N VAL A 192 6.19 -12.31 19.07
CA VAL A 192 7.63 -12.16 18.80
C VAL A 192 7.91 -11.06 17.78
N VAL A 193 6.90 -10.64 17.01
CA VAL A 193 6.94 -9.56 16.00
C VAL A 193 5.79 -8.54 16.21
N PRO A 194 5.70 -7.92 17.40
CA PRO A 194 4.55 -7.13 17.80
C PRO A 194 4.30 -5.87 16.95
N LEU A 195 5.32 -5.35 16.29
CA LEU A 195 5.18 -4.17 15.44
C LEU A 195 4.61 -4.54 14.07
N ALA A 196 5.01 -5.69 13.53
CA ALA A 196 4.44 -6.25 12.31
C ALA A 196 2.97 -6.61 12.53
N ASP A 197 2.63 -7.31 13.62
CA ASP A 197 1.24 -7.62 14.02
C ASP A 197 0.38 -6.37 14.12
N ARG A 198 0.90 -5.31 14.75
CA ARG A 198 0.18 -4.04 14.87
C ARG A 198 -0.08 -3.40 13.50
N ALA A 199 0.90 -3.44 12.60
CA ALA A 199 0.74 -2.91 11.25
C ALA A 199 -0.29 -3.73 10.45
N ILE A 200 -0.27 -5.05 10.60
CA ILE A 200 -1.25 -5.99 10.02
C ILE A 200 -2.66 -5.71 10.56
N GLY A 201 -2.82 -5.62 11.87
CA GLY A 201 -4.11 -5.31 12.49
C GLY A 201 -4.69 -3.98 12.01
N ASN A 202 -3.86 -2.93 11.93
CA ASN A 202 -4.26 -1.63 11.41
C ASN A 202 -4.66 -1.70 9.92
N LEU A 203 -3.94 -2.46 9.10
CA LEU A 203 -4.28 -2.69 7.69
C LEU A 203 -5.63 -3.36 7.55
N GLN A 204 -5.86 -4.46 8.28
CA GLN A 204 -7.11 -5.22 8.25
C GLN A 204 -8.30 -4.37 8.69
N GLN A 205 -8.16 -3.63 9.80
CA GLN A 205 -9.20 -2.72 10.29
C GLN A 205 -9.49 -1.60 9.27
N TRP A 206 -8.48 -1.04 8.64
CA TRP A 206 -8.67 -0.02 7.63
C TRP A 206 -9.37 -0.56 6.38
N LEU A 207 -8.99 -1.73 5.86
CA LEU A 207 -9.61 -2.36 4.70
C LEU A 207 -11.09 -2.69 4.96
N ILE A 208 -11.41 -3.22 6.14
CA ILE A 208 -12.79 -3.57 6.51
C ILE A 208 -13.61 -2.31 6.81
N GLY A 209 -13.10 -1.42 7.66
CA GLY A 209 -13.86 -0.28 8.18
C GLY A 209 -14.08 0.84 7.16
N THR A 210 -13.16 1.01 6.19
CA THR A 210 -13.25 2.10 5.20
C THR A 210 -13.74 1.61 3.84
N HIS A 211 -13.35 0.41 3.42
CA HIS A 211 -13.58 -0.08 2.06
C HIS A 211 -14.51 -1.28 1.99
N HIS A 212 -14.86 -1.91 3.12
CA HIS A 212 -15.72 -3.09 3.23
C HIS A 212 -15.22 -4.27 2.37
N GLY A 213 -13.93 -4.30 2.09
CA GLY A 213 -13.27 -5.26 1.23
C GLY A 213 -12.74 -4.63 -0.05
N VAL A 214 -11.72 -5.25 -0.61
CA VAL A 214 -11.03 -4.82 -1.83
C VAL A 214 -10.82 -6.04 -2.71
N SER A 215 -11.03 -5.91 -4.01
CA SER A 215 -10.78 -7.00 -4.95
C SER A 215 -9.29 -7.36 -4.97
N ARG A 216 -8.98 -8.63 -5.25
CA ARG A 216 -7.63 -9.16 -5.30
C ARG A 216 -6.72 -8.34 -6.22
N GLY A 217 -7.18 -8.00 -7.42
CA GLY A 217 -6.41 -7.24 -8.40
C GLY A 217 -6.14 -5.79 -8.00
N GLN A 218 -6.98 -5.22 -7.13
CA GLN A 218 -6.78 -3.84 -6.65
C GLN A 218 -6.01 -3.78 -5.31
N LEU A 219 -5.88 -4.88 -4.57
CA LEU A 219 -5.22 -4.89 -3.27
C LEU A 219 -3.82 -4.25 -3.29
N PRO A 220 -2.93 -4.48 -4.28
CA PRO A 220 -1.61 -3.86 -4.30
C PRO A 220 -1.64 -2.34 -4.18
N VAL A 221 -2.53 -1.65 -4.91
CA VAL A 221 -2.60 -0.18 -4.85
C VAL A 221 -3.17 0.35 -3.54
N TYR A 222 -3.99 -0.45 -2.84
CA TYR A 222 -4.43 -0.14 -1.48
C TYR A 222 -3.31 -0.34 -0.45
N LEU A 223 -2.47 -1.36 -0.62
CA LEU A 223 -1.27 -1.52 0.20
C LEU A 223 -0.33 -0.32 0.03
N ASP A 224 -0.17 0.18 -1.18
CA ASP A 224 0.63 1.38 -1.46
C ASP A 224 0.07 2.61 -0.73
N GLU A 225 -1.25 2.84 -0.75
CA GLU A 225 -1.89 3.90 0.03
C GLU A 225 -1.64 3.72 1.52
N PHE A 226 -1.89 2.51 2.04
CA PHE A 226 -1.70 2.23 3.47
C PHE A 226 -0.25 2.50 3.90
N VAL A 227 0.73 1.98 3.17
CA VAL A 227 2.16 2.18 3.42
C VAL A 227 2.54 3.66 3.33
N PHE A 228 2.06 4.37 2.31
CA PHE A 228 2.32 5.80 2.15
C PHE A 228 1.83 6.61 3.37
N ARG A 229 0.60 6.36 3.80
CA ARG A 229 -0.02 7.04 4.94
C ARG A 229 0.59 6.62 6.27
N HIS A 230 0.84 5.31 6.47
CA HIS A 230 1.50 4.77 7.65
C HIS A 230 2.87 5.41 7.87
N ASN A 231 3.68 5.51 6.83
CA ASN A 231 5.02 6.07 6.91
C ASN A 231 5.06 7.58 7.20
N ARG A 232 3.95 8.29 6.90
CA ARG A 232 3.82 9.75 7.10
C ARG A 232 2.79 10.13 8.18
N ARG A 233 2.29 9.16 8.95
CA ARG A 233 1.20 9.36 9.91
C ARG A 233 1.44 10.44 10.97
N LYS A 234 2.70 10.79 11.23
CA LYS A 234 3.07 11.87 12.17
C LYS A 234 3.00 13.27 11.54
N HIS A 235 3.04 13.34 10.20
CA HIS A 235 3.09 14.59 9.43
C HIS A 235 2.14 14.55 8.23
N PRO A 236 0.80 14.57 8.47
CA PRO A 236 -0.18 14.38 7.39
C PRO A 236 -0.14 15.52 6.35
N MET A 237 0.21 16.75 6.74
CA MET A 237 0.37 17.83 5.78
C MET A 237 1.57 17.61 4.85
N ALA A 238 2.69 17.11 5.39
CA ALA A 238 3.83 16.70 4.56
C ALA A 238 3.47 15.54 3.63
N ALA A 239 2.55 14.63 4.06
CA ALA A 239 2.02 13.59 3.18
C ALA A 239 1.26 14.18 2.00
N PHE A 240 0.43 15.19 2.22
CA PHE A 240 -0.30 15.88 1.15
C PHE A 240 0.66 16.55 0.15
N GLN A 241 1.62 17.33 0.64
CA GLN A 241 2.64 17.97 -0.22
C GLN A 241 3.44 16.94 -1.03
N THR A 242 3.85 15.84 -0.39
CA THR A 242 4.56 14.75 -1.08
C THR A 242 3.68 14.11 -2.17
N LEU A 243 2.39 13.88 -1.90
CA LEU A 243 1.47 13.31 -2.88
C LEU A 243 1.35 14.21 -4.11
N LEU A 244 1.25 15.53 -3.93
CA LEU A 244 1.19 16.48 -5.05
C LEU A 244 2.49 16.42 -5.87
N GLY A 245 3.66 16.45 -5.24
CA GLY A 245 4.94 16.35 -5.92
C GLY A 245 5.09 15.04 -6.71
N LEU A 246 4.75 13.91 -6.12
CA LEU A 246 4.77 12.61 -6.80
C LEU A 246 3.74 12.56 -7.95
N GLY A 247 2.57 13.16 -7.79
CA GLY A 247 1.52 13.19 -8.80
C GLY A 247 1.91 13.98 -10.04
N THR A 248 2.64 15.08 -9.88
CA THR A 248 3.15 15.87 -11.01
C THR A 248 4.27 15.17 -11.76
N ALA A 249 5.03 14.30 -11.10
CA ALA A 249 6.12 13.53 -11.70
C ALA A 249 5.68 12.19 -12.32
N ARG A 250 4.39 11.85 -12.27
CA ARG A 250 3.86 10.57 -12.75
C ARG A 250 3.14 10.72 -14.07
N ASN A 251 3.38 9.78 -14.97
CA ASN A 251 2.68 9.68 -16.25
C ASN A 251 1.16 9.47 -16.06
N PRO A 252 0.36 9.99 -16.99
CA PRO A 252 -1.08 9.78 -17.02
C PRO A 252 -1.43 8.29 -17.00
N THR A 253 -2.42 7.91 -16.21
CA THR A 253 -2.98 6.58 -16.25
C THR A 253 -4.46 6.67 -16.68
N PRO A 254 -4.83 6.18 -17.87
CA PRO A 254 -6.20 6.20 -18.33
C PRO A 254 -7.09 5.25 -17.51
N TYR A 255 -8.40 5.51 -17.56
CA TYR A 255 -9.40 4.76 -16.79
C TYR A 255 -9.36 3.25 -17.04
N ASP A 256 -9.24 2.85 -18.31
CA ASP A 256 -9.22 1.43 -18.69
C ASP A 256 -8.05 0.66 -18.07
N LYS A 257 -6.87 1.26 -18.00
CA LYS A 257 -5.72 0.67 -17.29
C LYS A 257 -5.93 0.57 -15.78
N ILE A 258 -6.70 1.47 -15.20
CA ILE A 258 -7.03 1.42 -13.76
C ILE A 258 -8.05 0.32 -13.50
N ARG A 259 -9.06 0.21 -14.38
CA ARG A 259 -10.12 -0.80 -14.30
C ARG A 259 -9.60 -2.21 -14.62
N GLY A 260 -8.84 -2.36 -15.69
CA GLY A 260 -8.32 -3.66 -16.15
C GLY A 260 -7.36 -4.35 -15.17
N ALA A 261 -6.73 -3.61 -14.26
CA ALA A 261 -6.00 -4.22 -13.15
C ALA A 261 -6.91 -4.99 -12.16
N ALA A 262 -8.24 -4.75 -12.23
CA ALA A 262 -9.24 -5.52 -11.46
C ALA A 262 -9.59 -6.86 -12.15
N ASP A 263 -9.47 -6.94 -13.47
CA ASP A 263 -9.91 -8.11 -14.26
C ASP A 263 -8.81 -9.18 -14.39
N LEU A 264 -7.53 -8.83 -14.17
CA LEU A 264 -6.42 -9.78 -14.22
C LEU A 264 -6.43 -10.82 -13.05
N SER A 265 -7.41 -10.75 -12.16
CA SER A 265 -7.60 -11.68 -11.05
C SER A 265 -8.75 -12.67 -11.28
N ALA A 266 -9.40 -12.65 -12.44
CA ALA A 266 -10.55 -13.49 -12.75
C ALA A 266 -10.20 -14.79 -13.49
N ASN A 267 -8.91 -15.05 -13.82
CA ASN A 267 -8.42 -16.28 -14.45
C ASN A 267 -7.56 -17.12 -13.50
#